data_73a19bd40e15c6e4e54c8fbf78fcbca5
#
_entry.id   73a19bd40e15c6e4e54c8fbf78fcbca5
#
_cell.length_a   1.000
_cell.length_b   1.000
_cell.length_c   1.000
_cell.angle_alpha   90.00
_cell.angle_beta   90.00
_cell.angle_gamma   90.00
#
_symmetry.space_group_name_H-M   'P 1'
#
loop_
_entity.id
_entity.type
_entity.pdbx_description
1 polymer ?
#
loop_
_entity_poly.entity_id
_entity_poly.type
_entity_poly.pdbx_seq_one_letter_code
_entity_poly.pdbx_strand_id
1 'polypeptide(L)'
;GVPIAYGGASSLFKQVNTGINVFEEYRGSEASYLWVQVMRVYHSLIACTRFVASPYQLGHGNSEALRSGAFWFYYRLGYRPVDAALRRLASAERVKIKHDRNYRSDTKALRKLASCEMHLSLPGSGQGTFFDEKWLTTCSRLATGILASAGGKTKKVSANRVASSLLLD
;
A
#
# COMPACT_ATOMS: atom_id res chain seq x y z
N GLY A 1 -11.23 -8.20 -24.84
CA GLY A 1 -10.11 -8.60 -24.00
C GLY A 1 -10.60 -9.42 -22.82
N VAL A 2 -9.73 -10.26 -22.27
CA VAL A 2 -10.03 -11.03 -21.06
C VAL A 2 -9.38 -10.31 -19.87
N PRO A 3 -10.11 -10.04 -18.77
CA PRO A 3 -9.50 -9.48 -17.58
C PRO A 3 -8.56 -10.51 -16.95
N ILE A 4 -7.31 -10.11 -16.69
CA ILE A 4 -6.26 -10.98 -16.12
C ILE A 4 -5.91 -10.62 -14.68
N ALA A 5 -6.22 -9.40 -14.27
CA ALA A 5 -5.96 -8.88 -12.93
C ALA A 5 -6.87 -7.69 -12.64
N TYR A 6 -7.02 -7.37 -11.38
CA TYR A 6 -7.57 -6.10 -10.93
C TYR A 6 -6.72 -5.49 -9.83
N GLY A 7 -6.76 -4.20 -9.69
CA GLY A 7 -6.06 -3.48 -8.63
C GLY A 7 -6.83 -2.25 -8.21
N GLY A 8 -6.51 -1.77 -7.03
CA GLY A 8 -7.02 -0.52 -6.49
C GLY A 8 -5.89 0.32 -5.93
N ALA A 9 -6.12 1.62 -5.88
CA ALA A 9 -5.16 2.54 -5.31
C ALA A 9 -5.86 3.68 -4.57
N SER A 10 -5.25 4.14 -3.50
CA SER A 10 -5.51 5.43 -2.89
C SER A 10 -4.23 6.25 -2.88
N SER A 11 -4.32 7.49 -3.35
CA SER A 11 -3.16 8.36 -3.43
C SER A 11 -3.41 9.67 -2.71
N LEU A 12 -2.39 10.15 -2.01
CA LEU A 12 -2.35 11.46 -1.41
C LEU A 12 -0.90 11.97 -1.42
N PHE A 13 -0.70 13.23 -1.80
CA PHE A 13 0.62 13.79 -2.06
C PHE A 13 1.39 12.97 -3.12
N LYS A 14 2.61 12.54 -2.81
CA LYS A 14 3.45 11.71 -3.71
C LYS A 14 3.47 10.23 -3.30
N GLN A 15 2.52 9.80 -2.47
CA GLN A 15 2.40 8.42 -2.01
C GLN A 15 1.16 7.77 -2.63
N VAL A 16 1.29 6.50 -3.00
CA VAL A 16 0.19 5.66 -3.41
C VAL A 16 0.20 4.35 -2.63
N ASN A 17 -0.92 4.06 -1.99
CA ASN A 17 -1.20 2.76 -1.40
C ASN A 17 -1.94 1.96 -2.46
N THR A 18 -1.34 0.90 -2.96
CA THR A 18 -1.91 0.15 -4.07
C THR A 18 -1.60 -1.33 -3.94
N GLY A 19 -2.48 -2.13 -4.48
CA GLY A 19 -2.33 -3.58 -4.58
C GLY A 19 -2.89 -4.10 -5.89
N ILE A 20 -2.42 -5.26 -6.28
CA ILE A 20 -2.90 -5.98 -7.45
C ILE A 20 -3.30 -7.40 -7.02
N ASN A 21 -4.40 -7.87 -7.56
CA ASN A 21 -4.77 -9.27 -7.53
C ASN A 21 -4.76 -9.80 -8.96
N VAL A 22 -3.80 -10.67 -9.25
CA VAL A 22 -3.72 -11.40 -10.53
C VAL A 22 -4.53 -12.67 -10.38
N PHE A 23 -5.43 -12.95 -11.31
CA PHE A 23 -6.22 -14.17 -11.30
C PHE A 23 -5.32 -15.40 -11.38
N GLU A 24 -5.74 -16.49 -10.76
CA GLU A 24 -4.89 -17.66 -10.51
C GLU A 24 -4.28 -18.23 -11.81
N GLU A 25 -5.05 -18.25 -12.87
CA GLU A 25 -4.65 -18.74 -14.19
C GLU A 25 -3.53 -17.90 -14.84
N TYR A 26 -3.37 -16.66 -14.39
CA TYR A 26 -2.38 -15.70 -14.92
C TYR A 26 -1.26 -15.38 -13.93
N ARG A 27 -1.18 -16.10 -12.81
CA ARG A 27 -0.11 -15.96 -11.81
C ARG A 27 1.15 -16.64 -12.33
N GLY A 28 2.09 -15.85 -12.82
CA GLY A 28 3.36 -16.34 -13.36
C GLY A 28 4.46 -15.29 -13.31
N SER A 29 5.48 -15.49 -14.12
CA SER A 29 6.62 -14.56 -14.25
C SER A 29 6.20 -13.15 -14.67
N GLU A 30 5.10 -13.01 -15.39
CA GLU A 30 4.57 -11.74 -15.90
C GLU A 30 3.96 -10.85 -14.84
N ALA A 31 3.56 -11.39 -13.67
CA ALA A 31 2.98 -10.61 -12.59
C ALA A 31 3.88 -9.45 -12.15
N SER A 32 5.20 -9.67 -12.12
CA SER A 32 6.17 -8.63 -11.79
C SER A 32 6.23 -7.54 -12.86
N TYR A 33 6.17 -7.93 -14.13
CA TYR A 33 6.13 -6.99 -15.24
C TYR A 33 4.85 -6.14 -15.19
N LEU A 34 3.69 -6.77 -15.04
CA LEU A 34 2.41 -6.07 -14.92
C LEU A 34 2.44 -5.07 -13.76
N TRP A 35 2.94 -5.47 -12.61
CA TRP A 35 3.06 -4.59 -11.47
C TRP A 35 3.93 -3.39 -11.73
N VAL A 36 5.09 -3.59 -12.37
CA VAL A 36 5.98 -2.48 -12.75
C VAL A 36 5.30 -1.52 -13.72
N GLN A 37 4.51 -2.02 -14.70
CA GLN A 37 3.75 -1.14 -15.59
C GLN A 37 2.68 -0.34 -14.84
N VAL A 38 1.97 -0.95 -13.89
CA VAL A 38 1.01 -0.23 -13.02
C VAL A 38 1.71 0.89 -12.23
N MET A 39 2.86 0.61 -11.64
CA MET A 39 3.65 1.63 -10.93
C MET A 39 4.10 2.77 -11.86
N ARG A 40 4.50 2.46 -13.09
CA ARG A 40 4.85 3.48 -14.10
C ARG A 40 3.66 4.37 -14.43
N VAL A 41 2.47 3.80 -14.59
CA VAL A 41 1.24 4.57 -14.84
C VAL A 41 0.98 5.53 -13.68
N TYR A 42 1.01 5.07 -12.44
CA TYR A 42 0.82 5.96 -11.28
C TYR A 42 1.90 7.04 -11.18
N HIS A 43 3.16 6.69 -11.44
CA HIS A 43 4.22 7.68 -11.47
C HIS A 43 3.98 8.75 -12.54
N SER A 44 3.60 8.34 -13.75
CA SER A 44 3.37 9.26 -14.87
C SER A 44 2.14 10.14 -14.69
N LEU A 45 1.04 9.58 -14.17
CA LEU A 45 -0.23 10.31 -14.08
C LEU A 45 -0.32 11.23 -12.85
N ILE A 46 0.23 10.82 -11.73
CA ILE A 46 0.08 11.52 -10.44
C ILE A 46 1.41 11.85 -9.77
N ALA A 47 2.52 11.71 -10.48
CA ALA A 47 3.88 12.00 -10.00
C ALA A 47 4.21 11.34 -8.64
N CYS A 48 3.62 10.18 -8.35
CA CYS A 48 3.90 9.47 -7.12
C CYS A 48 5.34 8.94 -7.13
N THR A 49 5.99 9.00 -5.97
CA THR A 49 7.38 8.55 -5.79
C THR A 49 7.52 7.52 -4.68
N ARG A 50 6.45 7.29 -3.91
CA ARG A 50 6.39 6.25 -2.88
C ARG A 50 5.21 5.33 -3.12
N PHE A 51 5.49 4.03 -3.16
CA PHE A 51 4.51 2.96 -3.26
C PHE A 51 4.47 2.19 -1.95
N VAL A 52 3.27 1.96 -1.44
CA VAL A 52 3.03 1.27 -0.18
C VAL A 52 2.25 -0.01 -0.44
N ALA A 53 2.73 -1.11 0.11
CA ALA A 53 2.00 -2.37 0.20
C ALA A 53 1.54 -2.57 1.65
N SER A 54 0.23 -2.69 1.85
CA SER A 54 -0.37 -2.82 3.18
C SER A 54 -0.09 -4.20 3.79
N PRO A 55 -0.17 -4.35 5.12
CA PRO A 55 -0.02 -5.65 5.78
C PRO A 55 -0.94 -6.72 5.22
N TYR A 56 -2.19 -6.39 4.89
CA TYR A 56 -3.15 -7.32 4.29
C TYR A 56 -2.66 -7.90 2.96
N GLN A 57 -2.10 -7.05 2.09
CA GLN A 57 -1.52 -7.49 0.82
C GLN A 57 -0.30 -8.39 1.00
N LEU A 58 0.42 -8.24 2.11
CA LEU A 58 1.60 -9.05 2.43
C LEU A 58 1.25 -10.39 3.09
N GLY A 59 -0.01 -10.57 3.53
CA GLY A 59 -0.48 -11.80 4.16
C GLY A 59 -1.02 -11.68 5.59
N HIS A 60 -1.00 -10.48 6.18
CA HIS A 60 -1.60 -10.25 7.50
C HIS A 60 -3.12 -10.29 7.41
N GLY A 61 -3.73 -11.31 8.01
CA GLY A 61 -5.18 -11.56 7.87
C GLY A 61 -5.60 -12.04 6.48
N ASN A 62 -4.66 -12.36 5.60
CA ASN A 62 -4.90 -12.83 4.23
C ASN A 62 -4.13 -14.14 3.97
N SER A 63 -4.81 -15.26 4.14
CA SER A 63 -4.21 -16.59 4.02
C SER A 63 -3.76 -16.92 2.59
N GLU A 64 -4.42 -16.36 1.58
CA GLU A 64 -4.06 -16.56 0.17
C GLU A 64 -2.74 -15.84 -0.14
N ALA A 65 -2.62 -14.57 0.21
CA ALA A 65 -1.38 -13.81 0.05
C ALA A 65 -0.22 -14.45 0.83
N LEU A 66 -0.49 -15.00 2.01
CA LEU A 66 0.51 -15.71 2.78
C LEU A 66 1.01 -16.98 2.07
N ARG A 67 0.08 -17.80 1.54
CA ARG A 67 0.43 -19.04 0.80
C ARG A 67 1.13 -18.75 -0.52
N SER A 68 0.72 -17.70 -1.23
CA SER A 68 1.36 -17.30 -2.50
C SER A 68 2.74 -16.66 -2.32
N GLY A 69 3.15 -16.36 -1.08
CA GLY A 69 4.44 -15.72 -0.80
C GLY A 69 4.48 -14.26 -1.23
N ALA A 70 3.36 -13.54 -1.13
CA ALA A 70 3.21 -12.15 -1.55
C ALA A 70 4.28 -11.22 -0.93
N PHE A 71 4.67 -11.44 0.33
CA PHE A 71 5.77 -10.69 0.94
C PHE A 71 7.04 -10.71 0.07
N TRP A 72 7.45 -11.89 -0.39
CA TRP A 72 8.66 -12.03 -1.20
C TRP A 72 8.49 -11.51 -2.62
N PHE A 73 7.28 -11.47 -3.16
CA PHE A 73 6.99 -10.78 -4.41
C PHE A 73 7.32 -9.30 -4.30
N TYR A 74 6.77 -8.58 -3.33
CA TYR A 74 7.07 -7.17 -3.10
C TYR A 74 8.54 -6.94 -2.73
N TYR A 75 9.12 -7.78 -1.89
CA TYR A 75 10.53 -7.66 -1.50
C TYR A 75 11.49 -7.72 -2.69
N ARG A 76 11.23 -8.61 -3.65
CA ARG A 76 12.03 -8.73 -4.89
C ARG A 76 11.92 -7.48 -5.78
N LEU A 77 10.80 -6.80 -5.78
CA LEU A 77 10.56 -5.56 -6.51
C LEU A 77 11.17 -4.32 -5.83
N GLY A 78 11.84 -4.50 -4.70
CA GLY A 78 12.54 -3.40 -4.01
C GLY A 78 11.80 -2.83 -2.81
N TYR A 79 10.58 -3.30 -2.49
CA TYR A 79 9.90 -2.89 -1.27
C TYR A 79 10.65 -3.35 -0.02
N ARG A 80 10.60 -2.54 1.03
CA ARG A 80 11.24 -2.86 2.32
C ARG A 80 10.28 -2.58 3.47
N PRO A 81 10.23 -3.45 4.50
CA PRO A 81 9.45 -3.20 5.70
C PRO A 81 9.80 -1.87 6.34
N VAL A 82 8.83 -1.12 6.82
CA VAL A 82 9.08 0.14 7.53
C VAL A 82 9.68 -0.09 8.91
N ASP A 83 9.36 -1.21 9.54
CA ASP A 83 9.93 -1.61 10.84
C ASP A 83 11.36 -2.12 10.68
N ALA A 84 12.29 -1.60 11.50
CA ALA A 84 13.71 -1.93 11.45
C ALA A 84 14.01 -3.38 11.88
N ALA A 85 13.24 -3.93 12.83
CA ALA A 85 13.43 -5.32 13.28
C ALA A 85 12.96 -6.29 12.19
N LEU A 86 11.84 -5.97 11.51
CA LEU A 86 11.34 -6.76 10.39
C LEU A 86 12.24 -6.65 9.15
N ARG A 87 12.89 -5.51 8.92
CA ARG A 87 13.95 -5.41 7.89
C ARG A 87 15.11 -6.36 8.15
N ARG A 88 15.59 -6.44 9.40
CA ARG A 88 16.64 -7.38 9.79
C ARG A 88 16.20 -8.84 9.61
N LEU A 89 14.97 -9.17 10.05
CA LEU A 89 14.39 -10.49 9.85
C LEU A 89 14.30 -10.85 8.37
N ALA A 90 13.78 -9.96 7.53
CA ALA A 90 13.69 -10.16 6.08
C ALA A 90 15.06 -10.39 5.44
N SER A 91 16.08 -9.65 5.87
CA SER A 91 17.45 -9.82 5.38
C SER A 91 18.02 -11.19 5.78
N ALA A 92 17.80 -11.64 7.02
CA ALA A 92 18.24 -12.96 7.49
C ALA A 92 17.54 -14.09 6.71
N GLU A 93 16.24 -14.01 6.53
CA GLU A 93 15.48 -14.97 5.72
C GLU A 93 15.94 -14.98 4.25
N ARG A 94 16.23 -13.80 3.70
CA ARG A 94 16.76 -13.68 2.32
C ARG A 94 18.10 -14.39 2.15
N VAL A 95 18.98 -14.35 3.15
CA VAL A 95 20.25 -15.08 3.13
C VAL A 95 19.99 -16.59 3.05
N LYS A 96 19.09 -17.13 3.88
CA LYS A 96 18.72 -18.56 3.85
C LYS A 96 18.19 -18.97 2.46
N ILE A 97 17.28 -18.19 1.88
CA ILE A 97 16.71 -18.43 0.53
C ILE A 97 17.81 -18.43 -0.55
N LYS A 98 18.85 -17.59 -0.39
CA LYS A 98 19.96 -17.57 -1.34
C LYS A 98 20.89 -18.76 -1.21
N HIS A 99 21.12 -19.25 0.02
CA HIS A 99 21.99 -20.39 0.30
C HIS A 99 21.36 -21.73 -0.08
N ASP A 100 20.06 -21.88 0.14
CA ASP A 100 19.33 -23.11 -0.15
C ASP A 100 18.13 -22.81 -1.06
N ARG A 101 18.18 -23.33 -2.28
CA ARG A 101 17.11 -23.17 -3.28
C ARG A 101 15.79 -23.84 -2.87
N ASN A 102 15.85 -24.83 -1.99
CA ASN A 102 14.68 -25.53 -1.46
C ASN A 102 14.11 -24.86 -0.22
N TYR A 103 14.87 -23.95 0.42
CA TYR A 103 14.41 -23.24 1.60
C TYR A 103 13.20 -22.34 1.28
N ARG A 104 12.21 -22.41 2.11
CA ARG A 104 11.05 -21.51 2.12
C ARG A 104 10.85 -20.98 3.52
N SER A 105 10.64 -19.67 3.65
CA SER A 105 10.27 -19.08 4.95
C SER A 105 9.02 -19.75 5.49
N ASP A 106 9.05 -20.16 6.74
CA ASP A 106 7.91 -20.79 7.38
C ASP A 106 6.74 -19.81 7.58
N THR A 107 5.56 -20.36 7.82
CA THR A 107 4.33 -19.57 8.00
C THR A 107 4.43 -18.58 9.17
N LYS A 108 5.17 -18.93 10.25
CA LYS A 108 5.36 -18.06 11.41
C LYS A 108 6.23 -16.85 11.05
N ALA A 109 7.31 -17.07 10.33
CA ALA A 109 8.18 -16.00 9.83
C ALA A 109 7.42 -15.10 8.85
N LEU A 110 6.65 -15.68 7.90
CA LEU A 110 5.86 -14.91 6.94
C LEU A 110 4.78 -14.06 7.63
N ARG A 111 4.05 -14.60 8.61
CA ARG A 111 3.08 -13.82 9.39
C ARG A 111 3.72 -12.66 10.12
N LYS A 112 4.91 -12.88 10.70
CA LYS A 112 5.67 -11.82 11.37
C LYS A 112 6.14 -10.76 10.38
N LEU A 113 6.66 -11.16 9.23
CA LEU A 113 7.09 -10.25 8.17
C LEU A 113 5.95 -9.43 7.59
N ALA A 114 4.75 -10.01 7.46
CA ALA A 114 3.57 -9.34 6.95
C ALA A 114 2.87 -8.40 7.96
N SER A 115 3.36 -8.30 9.20
CA SER A 115 2.70 -7.51 10.26
C SER A 115 2.86 -6.00 10.12
N CYS A 116 3.75 -5.52 9.26
CA CYS A 116 3.88 -4.10 8.94
C CYS A 116 3.84 -3.88 7.42
N GLU A 117 3.56 -2.67 7.03
CA GLU A 117 3.62 -2.25 5.63
C GLU A 117 5.05 -2.26 5.08
N MET A 118 5.14 -2.34 3.76
CA MET A 118 6.40 -2.21 3.02
C MET A 118 6.33 -1.02 2.08
N HIS A 119 7.44 -0.28 2.01
CA HIS A 119 7.57 0.88 1.13
C HIS A 119 8.60 0.62 0.03
N LEU A 120 8.28 1.10 -1.17
CA LEU A 120 9.22 1.33 -2.26
C LEU A 120 9.27 2.83 -2.53
N SER A 121 10.45 3.45 -2.39
CA SER A 121 10.67 4.84 -2.79
C SER A 121 11.53 4.88 -4.04
N LEU A 122 11.11 5.66 -5.04
CA LEU A 122 11.87 5.84 -6.27
C LEU A 122 13.10 6.74 -6.01
N PRO A 123 14.21 6.58 -6.79
CA PRO A 123 15.35 7.49 -6.73
C PRO A 123 14.90 8.95 -6.94
N GLY A 124 15.50 9.87 -6.20
CA GLY A 124 15.13 11.29 -6.29
C GLY A 124 13.82 11.68 -5.59
N SER A 125 13.14 10.73 -4.96
CA SER A 125 12.01 11.01 -4.09
C SER A 125 12.48 11.67 -2.81
N GLY A 126 12.79 12.95 -2.81
CA GLY A 126 13.23 13.70 -1.62
C GLY A 126 12.36 13.39 -0.36
N GLN A 127 12.66 14.02 0.76
CA GLN A 127 11.81 13.95 1.96
C GLN A 127 10.46 14.63 1.69
N GLY A 128 9.61 13.97 0.87
CA GLY A 128 8.27 14.45 0.60
C GLY A 128 7.33 14.18 1.77
N THR A 129 6.25 14.93 1.85
CA THR A 129 5.18 14.66 2.80
C THR A 129 4.52 13.32 2.43
N PHE A 130 4.53 12.41 3.38
CA PHE A 130 3.87 11.10 3.27
C PHE A 130 2.77 11.02 4.30
N PHE A 131 1.76 10.20 4.04
CA PHE A 131 0.64 10.05 4.95
C PHE A 131 0.49 8.61 5.44
N ASP A 132 -0.03 8.47 6.66
CA ASP A 132 -0.55 7.20 7.19
C ASP A 132 -2.05 7.12 6.82
N GLU A 133 -2.51 5.99 6.32
CA GLU A 133 -3.95 5.77 6.02
C GLU A 133 -4.87 6.04 7.22
N LYS A 134 -4.37 5.89 8.43
CA LYS A 134 -5.09 6.26 9.65
C LYS A 134 -5.48 7.73 9.68
N TRP A 135 -4.72 8.60 9.04
CA TRP A 135 -5.06 10.03 8.93
C TRP A 135 -6.32 10.24 8.10
N LEU A 136 -6.52 9.44 7.03
CA LEU A 136 -7.74 9.53 6.21
C LEU A 136 -8.98 9.25 7.04
N THR A 137 -8.94 8.21 7.88
CA THR A 137 -10.03 7.87 8.81
C THR A 137 -10.25 8.99 9.84
N THR A 138 -9.17 9.54 10.38
CA THR A 138 -9.25 10.65 11.35
C THR A 138 -9.82 11.92 10.71
N CYS A 139 -9.33 12.30 9.53
CA CYS A 139 -9.85 13.45 8.78
C CYS A 139 -11.32 13.26 8.41
N SER A 140 -11.70 12.08 7.95
CA SER A 140 -13.09 11.78 7.61
C SER A 140 -14.01 11.89 8.83
N ARG A 141 -13.57 11.39 9.99
CA ARG A 141 -14.34 11.51 11.25
C ARG A 141 -14.46 12.96 11.70
N LEU A 142 -13.38 13.73 11.63
CA LEU A 142 -13.39 15.16 11.96
C LEU A 142 -14.30 15.94 11.03
N ALA A 143 -14.18 15.74 9.72
CA ALA A 143 -15.04 16.38 8.73
C ALA A 143 -16.52 16.03 8.95
N THR A 144 -16.84 14.77 9.24
CA THR A 144 -18.21 14.34 9.55
C THR A 144 -18.72 15.02 10.83
N GLY A 145 -17.89 15.13 11.87
CA GLY A 145 -18.24 15.82 13.11
C GLY A 145 -18.51 17.31 12.90
N ILE A 146 -17.66 17.99 12.13
CA ILE A 146 -17.84 19.40 11.77
C ILE A 146 -19.14 19.61 10.97
N LEU A 147 -19.38 18.77 9.96
CA LEU A 147 -20.60 18.85 9.15
C LEU A 147 -21.86 18.58 9.97
N ALA A 148 -21.83 17.66 10.91
CA ALA A 148 -22.93 17.37 11.81
C ALA A 148 -23.22 18.55 12.78
N SER A 149 -22.17 19.14 13.35
CA SER A 149 -22.31 20.29 14.26
C SER A 149 -22.75 21.58 13.56
N ALA A 150 -22.52 21.73 12.26
CA ALA A 150 -22.93 22.88 11.46
C ALA A 150 -24.44 22.99 11.25
N GLY A 151 -25.24 22.00 11.72
CA GLY A 151 -26.69 22.08 11.81
C GLY A 151 -27.46 22.23 10.47
N GLY A 152 -26.87 21.81 9.38
CA GLY A 152 -27.51 21.86 8.05
C GLY A 152 -28.49 20.71 7.86
N LYS A 153 -29.68 21.00 7.32
CA LYS A 153 -30.69 20.00 6.97
C LYS A 153 -30.26 19.07 5.82
N THR A 154 -29.25 19.47 5.02
CA THR A 154 -28.68 18.69 3.94
C THR A 154 -27.15 18.76 3.96
N LYS A 155 -26.47 17.70 3.53
CA LYS A 155 -25.00 17.64 3.42
C LYS A 155 -24.41 18.84 2.65
N LYS A 156 -25.08 19.27 1.58
CA LYS A 156 -24.63 20.38 0.72
C LYS A 156 -24.63 21.72 1.47
N VAL A 157 -25.66 22.00 2.27
CA VAL A 157 -25.77 23.25 3.05
C VAL A 157 -24.70 23.28 4.14
N SER A 158 -24.50 22.18 4.84
CA SER A 158 -23.46 22.05 5.86
C SER A 158 -22.05 22.19 5.28
N ALA A 159 -21.77 21.55 4.15
CA ALA A 159 -20.48 21.61 3.45
C ALA A 159 -20.15 23.04 3.00
N ASN A 160 -21.11 23.75 2.38
CA ASN A 160 -20.92 25.14 1.96
C ASN A 160 -20.65 26.08 3.14
N ARG A 161 -21.37 25.92 4.25
CA ARG A 161 -21.18 26.74 5.44
C ARG A 161 -19.79 26.54 6.06
N VAL A 162 -19.33 25.28 6.16
CA VAL A 162 -17.99 24.98 6.67
C VAL A 162 -16.90 25.48 5.70
N ALA A 163 -17.08 25.29 4.39
CA ALA A 163 -16.13 25.79 3.40
C ALA A 163 -16.01 27.33 3.47
N SER A 164 -17.14 28.04 3.60
CA SER A 164 -17.14 29.50 3.74
C SER A 164 -16.41 29.96 4.99
N SER A 165 -16.56 29.26 6.13
CA SER A 165 -15.83 29.61 7.37
C SER A 165 -14.33 29.35 7.29
N LEU A 166 -13.91 28.33 6.56
CA LEU A 166 -12.48 27.99 6.41
C LEU A 166 -11.73 28.84 5.37
N LEU A 167 -12.44 29.52 4.49
CA LEU A 167 -11.86 30.40 3.46
C LEU A 167 -11.80 31.88 3.88
N LEU A 168 -12.32 32.24 5.06
CA LEU A 168 -12.35 33.58 5.56
C LEU A 168 -11.27 33.88 6.62
N ASP A 169 -10.46 32.87 6.98
CA ASP A 169 -9.25 32.94 7.81
C ASP A 169 -7.98 32.83 6.92
#